data_53fc9295e8d94e481b863748e0479989
#
_entry.id   53fc9295e8d94e481b863748e0479989
#
_cell.length_a   1.000
_cell.length_b   1.000
_cell.length_c   1.000
_cell.angle_alpha   90.00
_cell.angle_beta   90.00
_cell.angle_gamma   90.00
#
_symmetry.space_group_name_H-M   'P 1'
#
loop_
_entity.id
_entity.type
_entity.pdbx_description
1 polymer ?
#
loop_
_entity_poly.entity_id
_entity_poly.type
_entity_poly.pdbx_seq_one_letter_code
_entity_poly.pdbx_strand_id
1 'polypeptide(L)'
;GLVLACGFAAPASAAAGDTLIRVRGIMVAPNESSGGINPTFPTEKVKINNSAAPEVDFTYMASDNIGFELIAATTKHRATGTSGTTGSIGRLASTWVLPPTLTAQYHFAPAAKIRPYVGAGINYTLFYSEKPSAALETAVGATKVKMKSSFGWAAQAGIDFDLNKNMFLNFDVKYIDIRTTARLTTTAIGVQRVKVNLNPIVVGVGVGFRL
;
A
#
# COMPACT_ATOMS: atom_id res chain seq x y z
N GLY A 1 58.72 -3.32 14.92
CA GLY A 1 57.37 -3.81 15.16
C GLY A 1 56.38 -2.89 14.46
N LEU A 2 55.79 -3.37 13.36
CA LEU A 2 54.75 -2.66 12.62
C LEU A 2 53.39 -3.03 13.28
N VAL A 3 52.78 -2.08 13.98
CA VAL A 3 51.41 -2.26 14.50
C VAL A 3 50.47 -1.93 13.36
N LEU A 4 49.89 -2.97 12.76
CA LEU A 4 48.73 -2.80 11.86
C LEU A 4 47.55 -2.37 12.72
N ALA A 5 47.22 -1.08 12.71
CA ALA A 5 45.93 -0.59 13.22
C ALA A 5 44.85 -1.05 12.25
N CYS A 6 44.17 -2.16 12.53
CA CYS A 6 42.90 -2.49 11.93
C CYS A 6 41.87 -1.42 12.39
N GLY A 7 41.70 -0.39 11.57
CA GLY A 7 40.63 0.55 11.73
C GLY A 7 39.29 -0.21 11.56
N PHE A 8 38.63 -0.53 12.66
CA PHE A 8 37.21 -0.92 12.63
C PHE A 8 36.45 0.32 12.14
N ALA A 9 36.05 0.30 10.87
CA ALA A 9 35.10 1.28 10.38
C ALA A 9 33.84 1.17 11.30
N ALA A 10 33.53 2.24 12.01
CA ALA A 10 32.31 2.30 12.82
C ALA A 10 31.12 1.90 11.92
N PRO A 11 30.19 1.07 12.40
CA PRO A 11 28.99 0.78 11.65
C PRO A 11 28.28 2.11 11.33
N ALA A 12 27.81 2.26 10.11
CA ALA A 12 27.06 3.42 9.71
C ALA A 12 25.71 3.33 10.41
N SER A 13 25.54 4.14 11.43
CA SER A 13 24.28 4.28 12.18
C SER A 13 23.30 5.12 11.38
N ALA A 14 21.98 4.80 11.46
CA ALA A 14 20.97 5.81 11.16
C ALA A 14 21.01 6.81 12.32
N ALA A 15 21.52 8.00 12.06
CA ALA A 15 21.70 9.04 13.06
C ALA A 15 20.60 10.10 12.96
N ALA A 16 20.41 10.84 14.03
CA ALA A 16 19.56 12.03 14.01
C ALA A 16 19.98 13.00 12.90
N GLY A 17 19.03 13.41 12.06
CA GLY A 17 19.24 14.28 10.90
C GLY A 17 19.39 13.55 9.58
N ASP A 18 19.62 12.23 9.57
CA ASP A 18 19.72 11.44 8.34
C ASP A 18 18.37 11.39 7.60
N THR A 19 18.47 11.33 6.28
CA THR A 19 17.33 11.01 5.41
C THR A 19 17.57 9.65 4.77
N LEU A 20 16.62 8.74 4.98
CA LEU A 20 16.64 7.42 4.34
C LEU A 20 15.68 7.45 3.16
N ILE A 21 16.16 7.07 1.98
CA ILE A 21 15.33 6.90 0.78
C ILE A 21 15.32 5.41 0.46
N ARG A 22 14.13 4.81 0.38
CA ARG A 22 13.97 3.40 -0.01
C ARG A 22 13.22 3.29 -1.32
N VAL A 23 13.68 2.38 -2.17
CA VAL A 23 12.99 1.97 -3.40
C VAL A 23 12.70 0.48 -3.27
N ARG A 24 11.45 0.13 -3.27
CA ARG A 24 10.95 -1.24 -3.03
C ARG A 24 10.10 -1.77 -4.18
N GLY A 25 10.18 -3.06 -4.45
CA GLY A 25 9.10 -3.77 -5.12
C GLY A 25 8.11 -4.26 -4.07
N ILE A 26 6.84 -3.93 -4.24
CA ILE A 26 5.81 -4.32 -3.28
C ILE A 26 4.78 -5.25 -3.90
N MET A 27 4.23 -6.14 -3.07
CA MET A 27 3.04 -6.94 -3.34
C MET A 27 1.92 -6.45 -2.41
N VAL A 28 0.83 -5.98 -3.01
CA VAL A 28 -0.37 -5.55 -2.30
C VAL A 28 -1.39 -6.69 -2.37
N ALA A 29 -1.74 -7.25 -1.22
CA ALA A 29 -2.73 -8.30 -1.07
C ALA A 29 -3.93 -7.76 -0.29
N PRO A 30 -5.03 -7.37 -0.97
CA PRO A 30 -6.24 -6.96 -0.28
C PRO A 30 -6.80 -8.10 0.58
N ASN A 31 -7.09 -7.81 1.85
CA ASN A 31 -7.88 -8.66 2.72
C ASN A 31 -9.32 -8.12 2.70
N GLU A 32 -9.90 -8.18 1.48
CA GLU A 32 -11.14 -7.49 1.20
C GLU A 32 -12.37 -8.14 1.84
N SER A 33 -13.28 -7.29 2.28
CA SER A 33 -14.68 -7.64 2.51
C SER A 33 -15.57 -6.64 1.82
N SER A 34 -16.57 -7.11 1.08
CA SER A 34 -17.55 -6.25 0.44
C SER A 34 -18.94 -6.50 0.97
N GLY A 35 -19.73 -5.43 1.05
CA GLY A 35 -21.20 -5.52 1.14
C GLY A 35 -21.79 -5.94 -0.21
N GLY A 36 -23.10 -6.10 -0.24
CA GLY A 36 -23.86 -6.32 -1.48
C GLY A 36 -23.84 -5.11 -2.40
N ILE A 37 -24.14 -5.32 -3.67
CA ILE A 37 -24.28 -4.29 -4.69
C ILE A 37 -25.73 -3.78 -4.67
N ASN A 38 -25.97 -2.72 -3.93
CA ASN A 38 -27.31 -2.21 -3.64
C ASN A 38 -27.75 -1.12 -4.62
N PRO A 39 -29.05 -1.10 -5.00
CA PRO A 39 -30.13 -1.94 -4.49
C PRO A 39 -30.32 -3.26 -5.26
N THR A 40 -29.77 -3.42 -6.46
CA THR A 40 -30.21 -4.49 -7.38
C THR A 40 -29.68 -5.89 -7.01
N PHE A 41 -28.45 -5.99 -6.48
CA PHE A 41 -27.81 -7.26 -6.13
C PHE A 41 -27.30 -7.27 -4.68
N PRO A 42 -28.21 -7.22 -3.68
CA PRO A 42 -27.83 -7.00 -2.27
C PRO A 42 -27.07 -8.16 -1.63
N THR A 43 -27.11 -9.34 -2.21
CA THR A 43 -26.40 -10.54 -1.72
C THR A 43 -25.10 -10.83 -2.47
N GLU A 44 -24.90 -10.18 -3.61
CA GLU A 44 -23.72 -10.41 -4.45
C GLU A 44 -22.55 -9.54 -4.02
N LYS A 45 -21.35 -10.14 -3.98
CA LYS A 45 -20.13 -9.52 -3.47
C LYS A 45 -19.10 -9.35 -4.58
N VAL A 46 -18.08 -8.54 -4.30
CA VAL A 46 -16.95 -8.35 -5.19
C VAL A 46 -15.65 -8.83 -4.54
N LYS A 47 -14.74 -9.33 -5.38
CA LYS A 47 -13.36 -9.68 -5.04
C LYS A 47 -12.41 -8.71 -5.71
N ILE A 48 -11.32 -8.35 -5.01
CA ILE A 48 -10.28 -7.46 -5.51
C ILE A 48 -8.99 -8.27 -5.70
N ASN A 49 -8.34 -8.12 -6.84
CA ASN A 49 -7.10 -8.84 -7.14
C ASN A 49 -5.89 -8.28 -6.39
N ASN A 50 -4.89 -9.13 -6.15
CA ASN A 50 -3.56 -8.70 -5.75
C ASN A 50 -2.90 -7.86 -6.84
N SER A 51 -2.00 -6.97 -6.45
CA SER A 51 -1.27 -6.11 -7.37
C SER A 51 0.18 -5.93 -6.90
N ALA A 52 1.10 -5.79 -7.85
CA ALA A 52 2.49 -5.46 -7.57
C ALA A 52 2.82 -4.10 -8.17
N ALA A 53 3.72 -3.35 -7.51
CA ALA A 53 4.15 -2.04 -7.96
C ALA A 53 5.53 -1.68 -7.40
N PRO A 54 6.23 -0.69 -7.98
CA PRO A 54 7.31 0.01 -7.29
C PRO A 54 6.73 0.93 -6.21
N GLU A 55 7.47 1.08 -5.12
CA GLU A 55 7.21 2.00 -4.02
C GLU A 55 8.47 2.80 -3.74
N VAL A 56 8.30 4.08 -3.43
CA VAL A 56 9.37 4.96 -2.95
C VAL A 56 8.92 5.54 -1.62
N ASP A 57 9.82 5.57 -0.65
CA ASP A 57 9.61 6.23 0.62
C ASP A 57 10.78 7.08 1.06
N PHE A 58 10.48 8.06 1.88
CA PHE A 58 11.41 9.00 2.47
C PHE A 58 11.22 8.99 3.98
N THR A 59 12.27 8.63 4.72
CA THR A 59 12.26 8.65 6.19
C THR A 59 13.25 9.70 6.67
N TYR A 60 12.78 10.68 7.43
CA TYR A 60 13.63 11.62 8.16
C TYR A 60 13.81 11.14 9.59
N MET A 61 15.06 10.96 10.01
CA MET A 61 15.41 10.54 11.36
C MET A 61 15.44 11.76 12.30
N ALA A 62 14.39 11.93 13.09
CA ALA A 62 14.31 13.02 14.08
C ALA A 62 15.20 12.76 15.30
N SER A 63 15.52 11.51 15.57
CA SER A 63 16.55 11.06 16.51
C SER A 63 17.14 9.75 16.00
N ASP A 64 18.13 9.20 16.68
CA ASP A 64 18.73 7.91 16.30
C ASP A 64 17.70 6.78 16.23
N ASN A 65 16.65 6.85 17.05
CA ASN A 65 15.61 5.81 17.13
C ASN A 65 14.28 6.18 16.50
N ILE A 66 13.99 7.48 16.25
CA ILE A 66 12.68 7.93 15.79
C ILE A 66 12.81 8.53 14.40
N GLY A 67 12.07 7.96 13.45
CA GLY A 67 11.93 8.45 12.08
C GLY A 67 10.48 8.77 11.71
N PHE A 68 10.30 9.69 10.78
CA PHE A 68 9.02 9.97 10.13
C PHE A 68 9.13 9.61 8.66
N GLU A 69 8.30 8.69 8.22
CA GLU A 69 8.32 8.15 6.86
C GLU A 69 7.10 8.61 6.08
N LEU A 70 7.33 9.09 4.85
CA LEU A 70 6.31 9.32 3.84
C LEU A 70 6.45 8.28 2.74
N ILE A 71 5.38 7.51 2.51
CA ILE A 71 5.32 6.42 1.56
C ILE A 71 4.47 6.83 0.36
N ALA A 72 4.95 6.55 -0.85
CA ALA A 72 4.23 6.75 -2.09
C ALA A 72 4.35 5.54 -3.01
N ALA A 73 3.20 4.99 -3.38
CA ALA A 73 3.08 3.93 -4.38
C ALA A 73 1.74 4.08 -5.11
N THR A 74 1.64 3.53 -6.30
CA THR A 74 0.37 3.45 -7.00
C THR A 74 0.18 2.05 -7.59
N THR A 75 -1.00 1.49 -7.37
CA THR A 75 -1.36 0.13 -7.79
C THR A 75 -2.66 0.11 -8.57
N LYS A 76 -2.77 -0.83 -9.52
CA LYS A 76 -4.00 -1.03 -10.30
C LYS A 76 -4.75 -2.25 -9.80
N HIS A 77 -5.99 -2.07 -9.41
CA HIS A 77 -6.85 -3.13 -8.93
C HIS A 77 -8.08 -3.32 -9.82
N ARG A 78 -8.59 -4.55 -9.82
CA ARG A 78 -9.79 -4.97 -10.56
C ARG A 78 -10.78 -5.57 -9.59
N ALA A 79 -12.04 -5.16 -9.73
CA ALA A 79 -13.16 -5.73 -9.00
C ALA A 79 -13.86 -6.77 -9.89
N THR A 80 -14.06 -7.96 -9.35
CA THR A 80 -14.73 -9.09 -10.01
C THR A 80 -15.91 -9.53 -9.16
N GLY A 81 -17.06 -9.76 -9.77
CA GLY A 81 -18.22 -10.34 -9.10
C GLY A 81 -17.94 -11.79 -8.69
N THR A 82 -18.47 -12.21 -7.52
CA THR A 82 -18.17 -13.55 -6.98
C THR A 82 -19.30 -14.56 -7.10
N SER A 83 -20.53 -14.07 -7.32
CA SER A 83 -21.73 -14.94 -7.37
C SER A 83 -22.85 -14.31 -8.19
N GLY A 84 -23.85 -15.11 -8.53
CA GLY A 84 -25.06 -14.68 -9.24
C GLY A 84 -24.78 -14.02 -10.59
N THR A 85 -25.54 -12.99 -10.89
CA THR A 85 -25.45 -12.23 -12.15
C THR A 85 -24.09 -11.53 -12.27
N THR A 86 -23.60 -10.91 -11.21
CA THR A 86 -22.30 -10.22 -11.25
C THR A 86 -21.13 -11.21 -11.37
N GLY A 87 -21.25 -12.41 -10.79
CA GLY A 87 -20.29 -13.50 -10.98
C GLY A 87 -20.23 -13.95 -12.44
N SER A 88 -21.37 -14.04 -13.12
CA SER A 88 -21.45 -14.40 -14.55
C SER A 88 -20.85 -13.30 -15.45
N ILE A 89 -20.98 -12.03 -15.08
CA ILE A 89 -20.33 -10.91 -15.78
C ILE A 89 -18.80 -10.99 -15.59
N GLY A 90 -18.35 -11.47 -14.42
CA GLY A 90 -16.95 -11.57 -14.07
C GLY A 90 -16.35 -10.22 -13.67
N ARG A 91 -15.41 -9.67 -14.46
CA ARG A 91 -14.79 -8.38 -14.15
C ARG A 91 -15.81 -7.24 -14.29
N LEU A 92 -16.00 -6.46 -13.22
CA LEU A 92 -16.95 -5.35 -13.18
C LEU A 92 -16.29 -3.99 -13.46
N ALA A 93 -15.16 -3.73 -12.79
CA ALA A 93 -14.48 -2.44 -12.90
C ALA A 93 -12.98 -2.56 -12.62
N SER A 94 -12.24 -1.50 -12.91
CA SER A 94 -10.85 -1.32 -12.49
C SER A 94 -10.60 0.11 -12.02
N THR A 95 -9.63 0.28 -11.12
CA THR A 95 -9.20 1.59 -10.61
C THR A 95 -7.72 1.57 -10.29
N TRP A 96 -7.10 2.74 -10.34
CA TRP A 96 -5.80 2.99 -9.74
C TRP A 96 -5.99 3.49 -8.32
N VAL A 97 -5.11 3.05 -7.43
CA VAL A 97 -5.14 3.36 -6.00
C VAL A 97 -3.80 3.99 -5.60
N LEU A 98 -3.85 5.17 -5.03
CA LEU A 98 -2.70 5.90 -4.50
C LEU A 98 -2.94 6.16 -3.01
N PRO A 99 -2.30 5.42 -2.10
CA PRO A 99 -2.42 5.55 -0.65
C PRO A 99 -1.23 6.29 -0.02
N PRO A 100 -1.03 7.62 -0.19
CA PRO A 100 0.00 8.30 0.59
C PRO A 100 -0.19 8.00 2.08
N THR A 101 0.91 7.57 2.71
CA THR A 101 0.92 7.13 4.10
C THR A 101 2.06 7.83 4.84
N LEU A 102 1.73 8.42 5.97
CA LEU A 102 2.69 9.05 6.87
C LEU A 102 2.76 8.22 8.15
N THR A 103 3.96 7.71 8.48
CA THR A 103 4.19 6.90 9.69
C THR A 103 5.28 7.49 10.56
N ALA A 104 5.15 7.32 11.87
CA ALA A 104 6.25 7.44 12.82
C ALA A 104 6.83 6.04 13.03
N GLN A 105 8.15 5.93 12.92
CA GLN A 105 8.91 4.68 13.08
C GLN A 105 9.75 4.73 14.33
N TYR A 106 9.89 3.58 14.99
CA TYR A 106 10.87 3.36 16.05
C TYR A 106 11.87 2.29 15.62
N HIS A 107 13.14 2.67 15.53
CA HIS A 107 14.27 1.82 15.19
C HIS A 107 14.94 1.28 16.44
N PHE A 108 14.95 -0.05 16.64
CA PHE A 108 15.41 -0.68 17.89
C PHE A 108 16.92 -0.69 18.07
N ALA A 109 17.67 -0.77 16.99
CA ALA A 109 19.11 -0.92 17.03
C ALA A 109 19.78 -0.02 15.94
N PRO A 110 19.73 1.31 16.09
CA PRO A 110 20.13 2.24 15.02
C PRO A 110 21.61 2.11 14.63
N ALA A 111 22.50 1.72 15.57
CA ALA A 111 23.92 1.55 15.34
C ALA A 111 24.33 0.14 14.85
N ALA A 112 23.40 -0.81 14.75
CA ALA A 112 23.69 -2.17 14.32
C ALA A 112 23.61 -2.32 12.81
N LYS A 113 24.27 -3.36 12.26
CA LYS A 113 24.14 -3.74 10.85
C LYS A 113 22.75 -4.22 10.47
N ILE A 114 22.00 -4.72 11.46
CA ILE A 114 20.65 -5.23 11.31
C ILE A 114 19.78 -4.34 12.18
N ARG A 115 18.89 -3.57 11.55
CA ARG A 115 18.08 -2.56 12.22
C ARG A 115 16.58 -2.86 12.03
N PRO A 116 15.97 -3.62 12.94
CA PRO A 116 14.53 -3.79 12.94
C PRO A 116 13.84 -2.49 13.37
N TYR A 117 12.65 -2.26 12.80
CA TYR A 117 11.81 -1.14 13.15
C TYR A 117 10.34 -1.52 13.15
N VAL A 118 9.55 -0.75 13.84
CA VAL A 118 8.08 -0.77 13.79
C VAL A 118 7.58 0.66 13.54
N GLY A 119 6.42 0.78 12.95
CA GLY A 119 5.83 2.09 12.69
C GLY A 119 4.32 2.06 12.73
N ALA A 120 3.74 3.21 13.02
CA ALA A 120 2.31 3.43 12.92
C ALA A 120 2.02 4.85 12.43
N GLY A 121 0.88 5.02 11.76
CA GLY A 121 0.57 6.31 11.19
C GLY A 121 -0.80 6.39 10.54
N ILE A 122 -0.96 7.36 9.66
CA ILE A 122 -2.20 7.68 8.97
C ILE A 122 -2.04 7.52 7.47
N ASN A 123 -3.14 7.16 6.84
CA ASN A 123 -3.23 6.96 5.40
C ASN A 123 -4.39 7.77 4.82
N TYR A 124 -4.17 8.38 3.65
CA TYR A 124 -5.22 8.99 2.86
C TYR A 124 -5.21 8.41 1.45
N THR A 125 -6.14 7.49 1.17
CA THR A 125 -6.19 6.78 -0.12
C THR A 125 -7.02 7.53 -1.14
N LEU A 126 -6.43 7.77 -2.31
CA LEU A 126 -7.07 8.31 -3.50
C LEU A 126 -7.34 7.19 -4.51
N PHE A 127 -8.51 7.24 -5.13
CA PHE A 127 -8.91 6.38 -6.24
C PHE A 127 -9.03 7.24 -7.49
N TYR A 128 -8.46 6.76 -8.60
CA TYR A 128 -8.48 7.51 -9.85
C TYR A 128 -8.50 6.58 -11.07
N SER A 129 -8.85 7.13 -12.22
CA SER A 129 -8.95 6.40 -13.49
C SER A 129 -9.86 5.16 -13.37
N GLU A 130 -10.99 5.32 -12.66
CA GLU A 130 -11.99 4.28 -12.51
C GLU A 130 -12.67 4.01 -13.86
N LYS A 131 -12.66 2.74 -14.27
CA LYS A 131 -13.23 2.31 -15.56
C LYS A 131 -14.14 1.11 -15.35
N PRO A 132 -15.37 1.14 -15.88
CA PRO A 132 -16.19 -0.06 -16.00
C PRO A 132 -15.51 -1.05 -16.96
N SER A 133 -15.88 -2.32 -16.87
CA SER A 133 -15.51 -3.30 -17.90
C SER A 133 -16.52 -3.30 -19.05
N ALA A 134 -16.07 -3.69 -20.24
CA ALA A 134 -16.97 -3.87 -21.38
C ALA A 134 -18.08 -4.89 -21.08
N ALA A 135 -17.76 -5.98 -20.36
CA ALA A 135 -18.75 -6.99 -19.97
C ALA A 135 -19.86 -6.40 -19.07
N LEU A 136 -19.49 -5.52 -18.13
CA LEU A 136 -20.49 -4.81 -17.31
C LEU A 136 -21.37 -3.90 -18.18
N GLU A 137 -20.76 -3.12 -19.07
CA GLU A 137 -21.53 -2.21 -19.93
C GLU A 137 -22.42 -2.96 -20.92
N THR A 138 -22.01 -4.13 -21.39
CA THR A 138 -22.88 -5.01 -22.19
C THR A 138 -24.10 -5.47 -21.41
N ALA A 139 -23.93 -5.76 -20.12
CA ALA A 139 -25.02 -6.29 -19.29
C ALA A 139 -25.99 -5.20 -18.79
N VAL A 140 -25.49 -4.02 -18.43
CA VAL A 140 -26.27 -2.97 -17.74
C VAL A 140 -26.22 -1.59 -18.42
N GLY A 141 -25.68 -1.54 -19.62
CA GLY A 141 -25.53 -0.32 -20.42
C GLY A 141 -24.38 0.56 -19.93
N ALA A 142 -24.26 1.75 -20.55
CA ALA A 142 -23.20 2.70 -20.24
C ALA A 142 -23.11 2.96 -18.72
N THR A 143 -21.90 2.85 -18.19
CA THR A 143 -21.66 2.85 -16.74
C THR A 143 -20.56 3.84 -16.36
N LYS A 144 -20.84 4.70 -15.37
CA LYS A 144 -19.84 5.56 -14.73
C LYS A 144 -19.52 5.03 -13.34
N VAL A 145 -18.24 4.78 -13.07
CA VAL A 145 -17.75 4.32 -11.78
C VAL A 145 -17.06 5.47 -11.05
N LYS A 146 -17.36 5.65 -9.76
CA LYS A 146 -16.71 6.59 -8.86
C LYS A 146 -16.50 5.96 -7.49
N MET A 147 -15.31 6.15 -6.93
CA MET A 147 -14.95 5.68 -5.60
C MET A 147 -14.68 6.84 -4.65
N LYS A 148 -15.11 6.71 -3.40
CA LYS A 148 -14.79 7.69 -2.36
C LYS A 148 -13.36 7.49 -1.88
N SER A 149 -12.64 8.60 -1.65
CA SER A 149 -11.36 8.57 -0.92
C SER A 149 -11.55 7.98 0.48
N SER A 150 -10.49 7.40 1.01
CA SER A 150 -10.47 6.78 2.33
C SER A 150 -9.45 7.47 3.21
N PHE A 151 -9.79 7.70 4.47
CA PHE A 151 -8.85 8.06 5.52
C PHE A 151 -8.83 6.93 6.53
N GLY A 152 -7.63 6.48 6.91
CA GLY A 152 -7.45 5.35 7.82
C GLY A 152 -6.12 5.41 8.53
N TRP A 153 -5.81 4.35 9.27
CA TRP A 153 -4.53 4.16 9.94
C TRP A 153 -3.67 3.13 9.21
N ALA A 154 -2.38 3.13 9.49
CA ALA A 154 -1.44 2.14 9.01
C ALA A 154 -0.53 1.68 10.14
N ALA A 155 -0.08 0.43 10.06
CA ALA A 155 0.97 -0.12 10.91
C ALA A 155 1.96 -0.87 10.04
N GLN A 156 3.24 -0.86 10.45
CA GLN A 156 4.29 -1.55 9.71
C GLN A 156 5.34 -2.14 10.66
N ALA A 157 6.04 -3.14 10.15
CA ALA A 157 7.25 -3.67 10.73
C ALA A 157 8.23 -3.99 9.62
N GLY A 158 9.51 -3.69 9.83
CA GLY A 158 10.53 -3.94 8.83
C GLY A 158 11.90 -4.12 9.44
N ILE A 159 12.85 -4.39 8.55
CA ILE A 159 14.23 -4.62 8.93
C ILE A 159 15.16 -4.10 7.81
N ASP A 160 16.14 -3.33 8.20
CA ASP A 160 17.22 -2.86 7.34
C ASP A 160 18.49 -3.68 7.59
N PHE A 161 19.17 -4.10 6.51
CA PHE A 161 20.45 -4.80 6.53
C PHE A 161 21.49 -3.96 5.82
N ASP A 162 22.47 -3.40 6.55
CA ASP A 162 23.51 -2.57 5.97
C ASP A 162 24.41 -3.37 5.02
N LEU A 163 24.50 -2.93 3.78
CA LEU A 163 25.45 -3.40 2.78
C LEU A 163 26.77 -2.64 2.88
N ASN A 164 26.66 -1.34 3.09
CA ASN A 164 27.78 -0.44 3.30
C ASN A 164 27.33 0.80 4.09
N LYS A 165 28.15 1.85 4.18
CA LYS A 165 27.85 3.06 4.96
C LYS A 165 26.59 3.81 4.48
N ASN A 166 26.28 3.75 3.18
CA ASN A 166 25.22 4.53 2.56
C ASN A 166 24.09 3.69 1.98
N MET A 167 24.26 2.36 1.89
CA MET A 167 23.27 1.46 1.28
C MET A 167 22.88 0.34 2.22
N PHE A 168 21.62 -0.04 2.17
CA PHE A 168 21.07 -1.17 2.92
C PHE A 168 19.97 -1.89 2.13
N LEU A 169 19.76 -3.17 2.41
CA LEU A 169 18.57 -3.90 1.99
C LEU A 169 17.46 -3.64 3.00
N ASN A 170 16.22 -3.57 2.52
CA ASN A 170 15.05 -3.40 3.34
C ASN A 170 14.02 -4.49 3.04
N PHE A 171 13.41 -5.03 4.10
CA PHE A 171 12.23 -5.86 4.07
C PHE A 171 11.18 -5.22 4.97
N ASP A 172 9.94 -5.16 4.48
CA ASP A 172 8.87 -4.44 5.15
C ASP A 172 7.53 -5.15 4.96
N VAL A 173 6.70 -5.15 5.99
CA VAL A 173 5.31 -5.59 5.96
C VAL A 173 4.45 -4.48 6.54
N LYS A 174 3.39 -4.08 5.82
CA LYS A 174 2.44 -3.05 6.21
C LYS A 174 1.02 -3.57 6.20
N TYR A 175 0.23 -3.10 7.14
CA TYR A 175 -1.23 -3.15 7.11
C TYR A 175 -1.76 -1.73 6.96
N ILE A 176 -2.74 -1.53 6.07
CA ILE A 176 -3.34 -0.22 5.83
C ILE A 176 -4.86 -0.36 5.92
N ASP A 177 -5.50 0.42 6.79
CA ASP A 177 -6.97 0.48 6.88
C ASP A 177 -7.52 1.34 5.74
N ILE A 178 -8.15 0.71 4.74
CA ILE A 178 -8.75 1.38 3.57
C ILE A 178 -10.20 0.94 3.42
N ARG A 179 -11.12 1.90 3.57
CA ARG A 179 -12.56 1.68 3.44
C ARG A 179 -13.15 2.66 2.45
N THR A 180 -13.84 2.15 1.44
CA THR A 180 -14.41 2.97 0.38
C THR A 180 -15.83 2.57 0.04
N THR A 181 -16.52 3.44 -0.68
CA THR A 181 -17.81 3.14 -1.32
C THR A 181 -17.67 3.42 -2.80
N ALA A 182 -17.81 2.39 -3.61
CA ALA A 182 -17.95 2.53 -5.05
C ALA A 182 -19.39 2.86 -5.40
N ARG A 183 -19.59 3.85 -6.28
CA ARG A 183 -20.86 4.22 -6.89
C ARG A 183 -20.76 3.94 -8.39
N LEU A 184 -21.68 3.13 -8.88
CA LEU A 184 -21.85 2.83 -10.29
C LEU A 184 -23.16 3.48 -10.74
N THR A 185 -23.10 4.33 -11.76
CA THR A 185 -24.28 4.92 -12.37
C THR A 185 -24.45 4.29 -13.74
N THR A 186 -25.48 3.47 -13.91
CA THR A 186 -25.76 2.68 -15.11
C THR A 186 -27.02 3.16 -15.79
N THR A 187 -27.16 2.93 -17.09
CA THR A 187 -28.35 3.33 -17.83
C THR A 187 -29.54 2.37 -17.62
N ALA A 188 -29.29 1.07 -17.43
CA ALA A 188 -30.35 0.09 -17.32
C ALA A 188 -30.91 -0.08 -15.91
N ILE A 189 -30.03 -0.07 -14.88
CA ILE A 189 -30.44 -0.38 -13.50
C ILE A 189 -30.19 0.76 -12.50
N GLY A 190 -29.89 1.97 -13.03
CA GLY A 190 -29.72 3.18 -12.24
C GLY A 190 -28.45 3.17 -11.38
N VAL A 191 -28.53 3.78 -10.19
CA VAL A 191 -27.38 3.96 -9.31
C VAL A 191 -27.21 2.77 -8.38
N GLN A 192 -26.06 2.11 -8.47
CA GLN A 192 -25.66 1.03 -7.58
C GLN A 192 -24.55 1.51 -6.63
N ARG A 193 -24.51 0.99 -5.41
CA ARG A 193 -23.47 1.27 -4.42
C ARG A 193 -22.98 -0.02 -3.78
N VAL A 194 -21.66 -0.12 -3.62
CA VAL A 194 -21.03 -1.21 -2.89
C VAL A 194 -19.99 -0.64 -1.90
N LYS A 195 -20.10 -1.04 -0.64
CA LYS A 195 -19.08 -0.73 0.39
C LYS A 195 -18.00 -1.79 0.30
N VAL A 196 -16.75 -1.37 0.25
CA VAL A 196 -15.60 -2.26 0.16
C VAL A 196 -14.57 -1.85 1.21
N ASN A 197 -14.21 -2.79 2.07
CA ASN A 197 -13.06 -2.68 2.96
C ASN A 197 -11.92 -3.42 2.27
N LEU A 198 -10.86 -2.73 1.90
CA LEU A 198 -9.71 -3.32 1.20
C LEU A 198 -8.69 -3.88 2.18
N ASN A 199 -8.37 -3.13 3.22
CA ASN A 199 -7.50 -3.49 4.34
C ASN A 199 -6.28 -4.33 3.92
N PRO A 200 -5.45 -3.89 2.95
CA PRO A 200 -4.41 -4.71 2.37
C PRO A 200 -3.28 -4.99 3.36
N ILE A 201 -2.70 -6.19 3.21
CA ILE A 201 -1.35 -6.46 3.65
C ILE A 201 -0.43 -6.16 2.46
N VAL A 202 0.61 -5.37 2.71
CA VAL A 202 1.62 -5.00 1.73
C VAL A 202 2.96 -5.58 2.18
N VAL A 203 3.59 -6.37 1.33
CA VAL A 203 4.94 -6.91 1.57
C VAL A 203 5.89 -6.25 0.59
N GLY A 204 6.98 -5.71 1.08
CA GLY A 204 7.97 -5.00 0.29
C GLY A 204 9.39 -5.53 0.50
N VAL A 205 10.17 -5.50 -0.57
CA VAL A 205 11.59 -5.74 -0.55
C VAL A 205 12.28 -4.75 -1.48
N GLY A 206 13.42 -4.22 -1.05
CA GLY A 206 14.15 -3.24 -1.85
C GLY A 206 15.49 -2.81 -1.27
N VAL A 207 15.97 -1.72 -1.80
CA VAL A 207 17.22 -1.09 -1.37
C VAL A 207 16.93 0.29 -0.81
N GLY A 208 17.69 0.66 0.21
CA GLY A 208 17.65 1.98 0.80
C GLY A 208 19.01 2.67 0.72
N PHE A 209 18.95 3.99 0.71
CA PHE A 209 20.08 4.88 0.69
C PHE A 209 20.00 5.84 1.89
N ARG A 210 21.13 6.10 2.50
CA ARG A 210 21.27 7.06 3.59
C ARG A 210 21.99 8.30 3.05
N LEU A 211 21.41 9.46 3.28
CA LEU A 211 21.89 10.79 2.88
C LEU A 211 22.11 11.66 4.11
#